data_72f764b31404ef6da7aec040d06d7b77
#
_entry.id   72f764b31404ef6da7aec040d06d7b77
#
_cell.length_a   1.000
_cell.length_b   1.000
_cell.length_c   1.000
_cell.angle_alpha   90.00
_cell.angle_beta   90.00
_cell.angle_gamma   90.00
#
_symmetry.space_group_name_H-M   'P 1'
#
loop_
_entity.id
_entity.type
_entity.pdbx_description
1 polymer ?
#
loop_
_entity_poly.entity_id
_entity_poly.type
_entity_poly.pdbx_seq_one_letter_code
_entity_poly.pdbx_strand_id
1 'polypeptide(L)'
;GRRDLVNYNTHLELESLPTGGWGYDHFPFSARYCQGLGVDYLGMTGKFHGSWGEFGGFKHPNALRFEVALAAANGAKCSVGDQLSPSGEMDMVTYDLIGSAYSELEEKEEWLDNVESVADIAIISPEAYVGDLSTGQMTKVDDSGSGVCRIMLEGKYLFDVIDFESDLSRYKVIILPDVIR
;
A
#
# COMPACT_ATOMS: atom_id res chain seq x y z
N GLY A 1 10.30 14.83 -7.69
CA GLY A 1 10.32 13.42 -7.22
C GLY A 1 8.99 12.99 -6.59
N ARG A 2 8.89 11.76 -6.15
CA ARG A 2 7.66 11.27 -5.48
C ARG A 2 7.34 12.08 -4.22
N ARG A 3 8.34 12.47 -3.46
CA ARG A 3 8.18 13.32 -2.26
C ARG A 3 7.52 14.67 -2.60
N ASP A 4 7.76 15.22 -3.77
CA ASP A 4 7.17 16.50 -4.18
C ASP A 4 5.64 16.42 -4.32
N LEU A 5 5.09 15.24 -4.62
CA LEU A 5 3.63 15.04 -4.74
C LEU A 5 2.91 15.35 -3.43
N VAL A 6 3.55 15.16 -2.29
CA VAL A 6 2.99 15.46 -0.96
C VAL A 6 2.59 16.93 -0.85
N ASN A 7 3.32 17.84 -1.49
CA ASN A 7 3.06 19.27 -1.45
C ASN A 7 1.77 19.68 -2.18
N TYR A 8 1.21 18.82 -2.99
CA TYR A 8 0.02 19.08 -3.81
C TYR A 8 -1.22 18.34 -3.35
N ASN A 9 -1.08 17.46 -2.36
CA ASN A 9 -2.16 16.60 -1.89
C ASN A 9 -2.43 16.81 -0.40
N THR A 10 -3.68 16.65 0.01
CA THR A 10 -4.07 16.63 1.43
C THR A 10 -3.78 15.29 2.09
N HIS A 11 -3.82 14.22 1.32
CA HIS A 11 -3.53 12.84 1.70
C HIS A 11 -3.14 12.04 0.46
N LEU A 12 -2.64 10.83 0.65
CA LEU A 12 -2.27 9.92 -0.42
C LEU A 12 -3.20 8.71 -0.44
N GLU A 13 -3.66 8.33 -1.62
CA GLU A 13 -4.37 7.08 -1.85
C GLU A 13 -3.46 6.08 -2.55
N LEU A 14 -3.31 4.90 -1.95
CA LEU A 14 -2.46 3.83 -2.44
C LEU A 14 -3.33 2.72 -3.01
N GLU A 15 -3.67 2.82 -4.29
CA GLU A 15 -4.37 1.73 -4.96
C GLU A 15 -3.49 0.48 -5.01
N SER A 16 -4.06 -0.65 -4.65
CA SER A 16 -3.42 -1.95 -4.79
C SER A 16 -4.48 -3.02 -5.04
N LEU A 17 -4.30 -3.79 -6.10
CA LEU A 17 -5.20 -4.86 -6.52
C LEU A 17 -4.44 -6.21 -6.51
N PRO A 18 -4.12 -6.76 -5.33
CA PRO A 18 -3.27 -7.94 -5.23
C PRO A 18 -3.79 -9.14 -6.00
N THR A 19 -5.10 -9.41 -5.92
CA THR A 19 -5.76 -10.49 -6.65
C THR A 19 -5.87 -10.22 -8.15
N GLY A 20 -5.71 -8.97 -8.56
CA GLY A 20 -5.66 -8.51 -9.95
C GLY A 20 -4.28 -8.60 -10.61
N GLY A 21 -3.33 -9.29 -9.96
CA GLY A 21 -2.00 -9.51 -10.52
C GLY A 21 -0.92 -8.52 -10.02
N TRP A 22 -1.25 -7.62 -9.10
CA TRP A 22 -0.27 -6.67 -8.54
C TRP A 22 0.62 -7.31 -7.46
N GLY A 23 0.18 -8.42 -6.86
CA GLY A 23 0.87 -9.10 -5.77
C GLY A 23 0.66 -8.44 -4.41
N TYR A 24 0.88 -9.23 -3.36
CA TYR A 24 0.69 -8.80 -1.97
C TYR A 24 1.88 -8.04 -1.37
N ASP A 25 2.97 -7.92 -2.08
CA ASP A 25 4.16 -7.12 -1.75
C ASP A 25 4.05 -5.65 -2.22
N HIS A 26 3.20 -5.37 -3.20
CA HIS A 26 3.01 -4.02 -3.75
C HIS A 26 2.54 -3.01 -2.70
N PHE A 27 1.46 -3.32 -1.98
CA PHE A 27 0.90 -2.39 -0.99
C PHE A 27 1.85 -2.11 0.18
N PRO A 28 2.43 -3.11 0.87
CA PRO A 28 3.36 -2.87 1.97
C PRO A 28 4.57 -2.02 1.56
N PHE A 29 5.10 -2.22 0.36
CA PHE A 29 6.22 -1.42 -0.14
C PHE A 29 5.85 0.06 -0.27
N SER A 30 4.71 0.35 -0.89
CA SER A 30 4.21 1.71 -1.09
C SER A 30 3.79 2.38 0.22
N ALA A 31 3.09 1.65 1.10
CA ALA A 31 2.60 2.16 2.38
C ALA A 31 3.75 2.55 3.31
N ARG A 32 4.79 1.72 3.38
CA ARG A 32 5.97 1.99 4.22
C ARG A 32 6.77 3.19 3.75
N TYR A 33 6.76 3.48 2.44
CA TYR A 33 7.31 4.72 1.92
C TYR A 33 6.46 5.93 2.35
N CYS A 34 5.13 5.84 2.18
CA CYS A 34 4.23 6.93 2.53
C CYS A 34 4.24 7.26 4.03
N GLN A 35 4.39 6.25 4.88
CA GLN A 35 4.49 6.43 6.33
C GLN A 35 5.62 7.40 6.72
N GLY A 36 6.74 7.37 6.00
CA GLY A 36 7.88 8.27 6.23
C GLY A 36 7.69 9.70 5.72
N LEU A 37 6.60 10.01 5.01
CA LEU A 37 6.39 11.32 4.39
C LEU A 37 5.63 12.32 5.30
N GLY A 38 5.06 11.87 6.42
CA GLY A 38 4.38 12.73 7.39
C GLY A 38 3.03 13.28 6.91
N VAL A 39 2.35 12.60 5.99
CA VAL A 39 1.01 12.90 5.51
C VAL A 39 0.09 11.72 5.73
N ASP A 40 -1.19 11.99 5.86
CA ASP A 40 -2.19 10.94 5.92
C ASP A 40 -2.20 10.12 4.63
N TYR A 41 -2.38 8.82 4.74
CA TYR A 41 -2.53 7.94 3.60
C TYR A 41 -3.52 6.82 3.89
N LEU A 42 -4.11 6.31 2.81
CA LEU A 42 -5.03 5.19 2.87
C LEU A 42 -4.68 4.15 1.80
N GLY A 43 -4.93 2.90 2.11
CA GLY A 43 -4.89 1.82 1.15
C GLY A 43 -6.24 1.68 0.48
N MET A 44 -6.25 1.57 -0.85
CA MET A 44 -7.46 1.31 -1.62
C MET A 44 -7.35 -0.04 -2.32
N THR A 45 -8.31 -0.90 -2.04
CA THR A 45 -8.52 -2.16 -2.76
C THR A 45 -9.93 -2.21 -3.34
N GLY A 46 -10.29 -3.25 -4.07
CA GLY A 46 -11.62 -3.40 -4.65
C GLY A 46 -12.37 -4.62 -4.12
N LYS A 47 -13.71 -4.57 -4.21
CA LYS A 47 -14.58 -5.72 -3.90
C LYS A 47 -14.45 -6.84 -4.93
N PHE A 48 -14.01 -6.52 -6.14
CA PHE A 48 -13.87 -7.41 -7.29
C PHE A 48 -12.60 -8.25 -7.21
N HIS A 49 -12.57 -9.36 -7.92
CA HIS A 49 -11.44 -10.29 -7.90
C HIS A 49 -10.25 -9.75 -8.74
N GLY A 50 -10.50 -9.30 -9.96
CA GLY A 50 -9.47 -8.90 -10.91
C GLY A 50 -9.23 -7.39 -10.94
N SER A 51 -10.08 -6.65 -11.61
CA SER A 51 -9.89 -5.22 -11.85
C SER A 51 -11.22 -4.45 -11.90
N TRP A 52 -11.14 -3.13 -11.99
CA TRP A 52 -12.29 -2.22 -12.04
C TRP A 52 -13.33 -2.54 -13.14
N GLY A 53 -12.95 -3.21 -14.21
CA GLY A 53 -13.87 -3.64 -15.25
C GLY A 53 -14.71 -4.87 -14.92
N GLU A 54 -14.44 -5.54 -13.81
CA GLU A 54 -15.11 -6.78 -13.40
C GLU A 54 -16.36 -6.49 -12.56
N PHE A 55 -17.47 -6.18 -13.24
CA PHE A 55 -18.67 -5.68 -12.60
C PHE A 55 -19.36 -6.69 -11.67
N GLY A 56 -19.44 -7.96 -12.05
CA GLY A 56 -20.11 -9.00 -11.30
C GLY A 56 -19.21 -9.84 -10.38
N GLY A 57 -17.92 -9.57 -10.39
CA GLY A 57 -16.95 -10.35 -9.63
C GLY A 57 -16.86 -9.95 -8.17
N PHE A 58 -16.67 -10.95 -7.31
CA PHE A 58 -16.44 -10.77 -5.89
C PHE A 58 -15.07 -11.35 -5.52
N LYS A 59 -14.36 -10.61 -4.72
CA LYS A 59 -13.17 -11.11 -4.04
C LYS A 59 -13.56 -12.13 -2.99
N HIS A 60 -12.73 -13.15 -2.77
CA HIS A 60 -12.95 -14.06 -1.67
C HIS A 60 -12.94 -13.28 -0.34
N PRO A 61 -13.91 -13.53 0.57
CA PRO A 61 -14.03 -12.77 1.82
C PRO A 61 -12.73 -12.69 2.62
N ASN A 62 -11.98 -13.79 2.72
CA ASN A 62 -10.71 -13.80 3.45
C ASN A 62 -9.61 -12.98 2.73
N ALA A 63 -9.65 -12.82 1.41
CA ALA A 63 -8.73 -11.96 0.69
C ALA A 63 -9.01 -10.49 1.04
N LEU A 64 -10.28 -10.09 1.03
CA LEU A 64 -10.68 -8.73 1.40
C LEU A 64 -10.33 -8.42 2.86
N ARG A 65 -10.64 -9.34 3.79
CA ARG A 65 -10.26 -9.22 5.21
C ARG A 65 -8.75 -9.04 5.38
N PHE A 66 -7.97 -9.84 4.66
CA PHE A 66 -6.50 -9.74 4.71
C PHE A 66 -6.00 -8.38 4.19
N GLU A 67 -6.54 -7.90 3.08
CA GLU A 67 -6.12 -6.63 2.47
C GLU A 67 -6.47 -5.43 3.34
N VAL A 68 -7.67 -5.43 3.93
CA VAL A 68 -8.12 -4.40 4.87
C VAL A 68 -7.23 -4.42 6.14
N ALA A 69 -6.96 -5.60 6.70
CA ALA A 69 -6.07 -5.75 7.84
C ALA A 69 -4.62 -5.37 7.50
N LEU A 70 -4.17 -5.64 6.28
CA LEU A 70 -2.83 -5.27 5.80
C LEU A 70 -2.67 -3.74 5.72
N ALA A 71 -3.72 -3.04 5.29
CA ALA A 71 -3.72 -1.57 5.31
C ALA A 71 -3.51 -1.05 6.74
N ALA A 72 -4.30 -1.51 7.68
CA ALA A 72 -4.19 -1.13 9.08
C ALA A 72 -2.83 -1.49 9.70
N ALA A 73 -2.32 -2.70 9.42
CA ALA A 73 -1.02 -3.16 9.91
C ALA A 73 0.17 -2.33 9.39
N ASN A 74 -0.01 -1.58 8.31
CA ASN A 74 0.97 -0.63 7.79
C ASN A 74 0.62 0.83 8.15
N GLY A 75 -0.23 1.07 9.14
CA GLY A 75 -0.57 2.40 9.60
C GLY A 75 -1.47 3.20 8.67
N ALA A 76 -2.04 2.58 7.65
CA ALA A 76 -2.92 3.22 6.68
C ALA A 76 -4.40 3.11 7.09
N LYS A 77 -5.18 4.11 6.75
CA LYS A 77 -6.64 3.95 6.64
C LYS A 77 -6.96 3.06 5.44
N CYS A 78 -8.19 2.58 5.32
CA CYS A 78 -8.57 1.68 4.23
C CYS A 78 -9.83 2.15 3.51
N SER A 79 -9.80 2.04 2.18
CA SER A 79 -10.93 2.23 1.29
C SER A 79 -11.15 0.96 0.47
N VAL A 80 -12.40 0.56 0.31
CA VAL A 80 -12.79 -0.55 -0.57
C VAL A 80 -13.64 -0.01 -1.71
N GLY A 81 -13.12 -0.14 -2.93
CA GLY A 81 -13.80 0.32 -4.13
C GLY A 81 -14.91 -0.63 -4.59
N ASP A 82 -16.01 -0.05 -5.03
CA ASP A 82 -17.13 -0.73 -5.66
C ASP A 82 -17.49 -0.04 -6.98
N GLN A 83 -18.23 -0.73 -7.83
CA GLN A 83 -18.81 -0.16 -9.05
C GLN A 83 -20.28 0.14 -8.82
N LEU A 84 -20.70 1.37 -9.19
CA LEU A 84 -22.10 1.73 -9.17
C LEU A 84 -22.88 1.00 -10.27
N SER A 85 -24.01 0.41 -9.89
CA SER A 85 -24.99 -0.07 -10.85
C SER A 85 -25.51 1.10 -11.73
N PRO A 86 -25.82 0.87 -13.01
CA PRO A 86 -26.46 1.88 -13.84
C PRO A 86 -27.80 2.41 -13.29
N SER A 87 -28.49 1.63 -12.46
CA SER A 87 -29.69 2.06 -11.75
C SER A 87 -29.42 3.02 -10.58
N GLY A 88 -28.17 3.13 -10.12
CA GLY A 88 -27.81 3.85 -8.91
C GLY A 88 -28.15 3.12 -7.60
N GLU A 89 -28.66 1.90 -7.68
CA GLU A 89 -28.98 1.09 -6.53
C GLU A 89 -27.71 0.38 -6.00
N MET A 90 -27.59 0.32 -4.69
CA MET A 90 -26.50 -0.39 -4.01
C MET A 90 -26.75 -1.91 -4.06
N ASP A 91 -25.70 -2.66 -4.37
CA ASP A 91 -25.72 -4.11 -4.21
C ASP A 91 -25.39 -4.48 -2.76
N MET A 92 -26.42 -4.84 -1.99
CA MET A 92 -26.26 -5.14 -0.57
C MET A 92 -25.36 -6.34 -0.29
N VAL A 93 -25.24 -7.30 -1.21
CA VAL A 93 -24.29 -8.42 -1.08
C VAL A 93 -22.83 -7.91 -1.08
N THR A 94 -22.53 -6.90 -1.89
CA THR A 94 -21.23 -6.23 -1.85
C THR A 94 -20.98 -5.61 -0.47
N TYR A 95 -21.96 -4.92 0.08
CA TYR A 95 -21.79 -4.22 1.36
C TYR A 95 -21.75 -5.19 2.57
N ASP A 96 -22.43 -6.33 2.50
CA ASP A 96 -22.27 -7.40 3.49
C ASP A 96 -20.84 -7.97 3.48
N LEU A 97 -20.27 -8.16 2.28
CA LEU A 97 -18.88 -8.59 2.13
C LEU A 97 -17.89 -7.58 2.73
N ILE A 98 -18.05 -6.30 2.38
CA ILE A 98 -17.19 -5.22 2.88
C ILE A 98 -17.34 -5.06 4.39
N GLY A 99 -18.59 -5.05 4.88
CA GLY A 99 -18.92 -4.92 6.29
C GLY A 99 -18.28 -5.99 7.16
N SER A 100 -18.20 -7.23 6.67
CA SER A 100 -17.53 -8.30 7.40
C SER A 100 -16.03 -8.05 7.64
N ALA A 101 -15.35 -7.39 6.70
CA ALA A 101 -13.95 -7.03 6.85
C ALA A 101 -13.77 -5.82 7.78
N TYR A 102 -14.63 -4.81 7.64
CA TYR A 102 -14.53 -3.60 8.47
C TYR A 102 -14.90 -3.84 9.93
N SER A 103 -15.87 -4.73 10.22
CA SER A 103 -16.25 -5.05 11.61
C SER A 103 -15.06 -5.53 12.45
N GLU A 104 -14.14 -6.27 11.84
CA GLU A 104 -12.94 -6.73 12.54
C GLU A 104 -11.94 -5.61 12.81
N LEU A 105 -11.87 -4.59 11.95
CA LEU A 105 -11.05 -3.41 12.19
C LEU A 105 -11.67 -2.49 13.24
N GLU A 106 -12.99 -2.30 13.21
CA GLU A 106 -13.71 -1.47 14.16
C GLU A 106 -13.44 -1.92 15.61
N GLU A 107 -13.41 -3.23 15.84
CA GLU A 107 -13.03 -3.79 17.16
C GLU A 107 -11.60 -3.44 17.62
N LYS A 108 -10.73 -3.01 16.70
CA LYS A 108 -9.31 -2.74 16.94
C LYS A 108 -8.93 -1.28 16.74
N GLU A 109 -9.91 -0.42 16.44
CA GLU A 109 -9.69 0.96 16.02
C GLU A 109 -8.86 1.77 17.02
N GLU A 110 -9.07 1.56 18.33
CA GLU A 110 -8.30 2.21 19.39
C GLU A 110 -6.77 1.93 19.34
N TRP A 111 -6.35 0.81 18.70
CA TRP A 111 -4.95 0.39 18.58
C TRP A 111 -4.31 0.85 17.27
N LEU A 112 -5.11 1.40 16.36
CA LEU A 112 -4.71 1.72 14.98
C LEU A 112 -4.51 3.21 14.74
N ASP A 113 -4.85 4.04 15.71
CA ASP A 113 -4.72 5.48 15.58
C ASP A 113 -3.35 5.96 16.09
N ASN A 114 -2.77 6.95 15.41
CA ASN A 114 -1.48 7.57 15.74
C ASN A 114 -0.32 6.58 15.90
N VAL A 115 -0.27 5.57 15.04
CA VAL A 115 0.80 4.56 15.05
C VAL A 115 2.05 5.05 14.34
N GLU A 116 3.22 4.66 14.86
CA GLU A 116 4.52 4.99 14.30
C GLU A 116 5.32 3.72 13.99
N SER A 117 6.18 3.79 12.97
CA SER A 117 7.10 2.68 12.66
C SER A 117 8.20 2.59 13.71
N VAL A 118 8.44 1.35 14.17
CA VAL A 118 9.55 1.01 15.08
C VAL A 118 10.66 0.24 14.36
N ALA A 119 10.70 0.29 13.03
CA ALA A 119 11.69 -0.40 12.23
C ALA A 119 13.09 0.21 12.40
N ASP A 120 14.09 -0.64 12.49
CA ASP A 120 15.50 -0.26 12.48
C ASP A 120 16.25 -0.72 11.22
N ILE A 121 15.49 -1.23 10.23
CA ILE A 121 15.95 -1.58 8.88
C ILE A 121 15.23 -0.70 7.88
N ALA A 122 15.93 -0.21 6.87
CA ALA A 122 15.34 0.54 5.78
C ALA A 122 15.75 0.00 4.41
N ILE A 123 14.85 0.11 3.44
CA ILE A 123 15.12 -0.14 2.01
C ILE A 123 15.08 1.21 1.31
N ILE A 124 16.10 1.56 0.56
CA ILE A 124 16.04 2.73 -0.33
C ILE A 124 15.13 2.38 -1.51
N SER A 125 14.11 3.21 -1.75
CA SER A 125 13.20 3.00 -2.87
C SER A 125 13.92 3.23 -4.20
N PRO A 126 14.01 2.22 -5.09
CA PRO A 126 14.56 2.41 -6.44
C PRO A 126 13.82 3.47 -7.23
N GLU A 127 12.51 3.55 -7.07
CA GLU A 127 11.67 4.52 -7.78
C GLU A 127 11.90 5.96 -7.33
N ALA A 128 12.29 6.16 -6.07
CA ALA A 128 12.69 7.47 -5.58
C ALA A 128 14.03 7.92 -6.17
N TYR A 129 14.90 6.97 -6.53
CA TYR A 129 16.22 7.23 -7.10
C TYR A 129 16.17 7.42 -8.63
N VAL A 130 15.41 6.58 -9.33
CA VAL A 130 15.36 6.55 -10.81
C VAL A 130 14.28 7.48 -11.39
N GLY A 131 13.45 8.05 -10.54
CA GLY A 131 12.22 8.74 -10.91
C GLY A 131 12.39 10.05 -11.65
N ASP A 132 12.79 9.99 -12.91
CA ASP A 132 12.53 11.08 -13.84
C ASP A 132 11.13 10.91 -14.46
N LEU A 133 10.14 11.47 -13.80
CA LEU A 133 8.76 11.54 -14.29
C LEU A 133 8.63 12.43 -15.53
N SER A 134 9.68 13.18 -15.91
CA SER A 134 9.66 14.13 -17.02
C SER A 134 9.51 13.47 -18.39
N THR A 135 9.86 12.20 -18.51
CA THR A 135 9.84 11.49 -19.79
C THR A 135 8.56 10.74 -20.09
N GLY A 136 7.64 10.62 -19.12
CA GLY A 136 6.42 9.81 -19.28
C GLY A 136 6.71 8.32 -19.54
N GLN A 137 7.96 7.91 -19.56
CA GLN A 137 8.34 6.50 -19.62
C GLN A 137 8.21 5.93 -18.21
N MET A 138 7.25 5.05 -18.02
CA MET A 138 7.31 4.09 -16.93
C MET A 138 8.58 3.27 -17.17
N THR A 139 9.67 3.67 -16.54
CA THR A 139 10.86 2.82 -16.49
C THR A 139 10.40 1.48 -15.93
N LYS A 140 10.79 0.41 -16.60
CA LYS A 140 10.53 -0.95 -16.15
C LYS A 140 10.76 -1.00 -14.65
N VAL A 141 9.70 -1.31 -13.89
CA VAL A 141 9.79 -1.39 -12.43
C VAL A 141 10.96 -2.33 -12.13
N ASP A 142 11.93 -1.83 -11.38
CA ASP A 142 13.06 -2.65 -10.98
C ASP A 142 12.58 -3.70 -9.98
N ASP A 143 12.67 -4.96 -10.39
CA ASP A 143 12.24 -6.09 -9.56
C ASP A 143 13.08 -6.23 -8.27
N SER A 144 14.22 -5.55 -8.17
CA SER A 144 15.10 -5.65 -7.00
C SER A 144 14.46 -5.07 -5.75
N GLY A 145 13.73 -3.96 -5.86
CA GLY A 145 12.99 -3.37 -4.75
C GLY A 145 11.88 -4.28 -4.24
N SER A 146 11.07 -4.83 -5.16
CA SER A 146 10.02 -5.81 -4.83
C SER A 146 10.60 -7.09 -4.25
N GLY A 147 11.72 -7.57 -4.79
CA GLY A 147 12.41 -8.76 -4.30
C GLY A 147 12.88 -8.61 -2.85
N VAL A 148 13.52 -7.48 -2.52
CA VAL A 148 13.95 -7.18 -1.14
C VAL A 148 12.73 -7.06 -0.22
N CYS A 149 11.69 -6.34 -0.65
CA CYS A 149 10.45 -6.21 0.13
C CYS A 149 9.87 -7.59 0.46
N ARG A 150 9.79 -8.48 -0.52
CA ARG A 150 9.29 -9.85 -0.33
C ARG A 150 10.16 -10.64 0.66
N ILE A 151 11.48 -10.57 0.57
CA ILE A 151 12.39 -11.22 1.51
C ILE A 151 12.13 -10.73 2.95
N MET A 152 11.95 -9.42 3.13
CA MET A 152 11.69 -8.84 4.43
C MET A 152 10.33 -9.25 4.99
N LEU A 153 9.28 -9.26 4.15
CA LEU A 153 7.94 -9.70 4.55
C LEU A 153 7.90 -11.18 4.91
N GLU A 154 8.48 -12.05 4.09
CA GLU A 154 8.53 -13.50 4.33
C GLU A 154 9.41 -13.83 5.56
N GLY A 155 10.48 -13.07 5.76
CA GLY A 155 11.35 -13.16 6.94
C GLY A 155 10.74 -12.56 8.21
N LYS A 156 9.58 -11.90 8.12
CA LYS A 156 8.89 -11.21 9.23
C LYS A 156 9.74 -10.12 9.91
N TYR A 157 10.57 -9.44 9.13
CA TYR A 157 11.34 -8.30 9.60
C TYR A 157 10.51 -7.01 9.53
N LEU A 158 10.69 -6.16 10.52
CA LEU A 158 10.17 -4.79 10.44
C LEU A 158 11.15 -3.95 9.63
N PHE A 159 10.63 -3.20 8.67
CA PHE A 159 11.42 -2.34 7.80
C PHE A 159 10.60 -1.16 7.32
N ASP A 160 11.28 -0.06 7.02
CA ASP A 160 10.74 1.09 6.33
C ASP A 160 11.23 1.12 4.87
N VAL A 161 10.50 1.81 4.02
CA VAL A 161 10.95 2.17 2.67
C VAL A 161 11.17 3.67 2.65
N ILE A 162 12.35 4.09 2.22
CA ILE A 162 12.80 5.48 2.35
C ILE A 162 13.43 5.97 1.04
N ASP A 163 13.70 7.26 0.98
CA ASP A 163 14.54 7.90 -0.04
C ASP A 163 15.78 8.54 0.58
N PHE A 164 16.62 9.17 -0.25
CA PHE A 164 17.85 9.82 0.21
C PHE A 164 17.63 11.15 0.95
N GLU A 165 16.42 11.67 0.99
CA GLU A 165 16.05 12.85 1.78
C GLU A 165 15.62 12.48 3.20
N SER A 166 15.42 11.19 3.46
CA SER A 166 15.03 10.66 4.77
C SER A 166 16.22 10.68 5.74
N ASP A 167 15.94 10.77 7.05
CA ASP A 167 16.99 10.64 8.07
C ASP A 167 17.49 9.19 8.16
N LEU A 168 18.64 8.95 7.56
CA LEU A 168 19.26 7.62 7.54
C LEU A 168 19.83 7.21 8.90
N SER A 169 20.08 8.15 9.80
CA SER A 169 20.77 7.88 11.09
C SER A 169 19.92 7.06 12.07
N ARG A 170 18.61 7.00 11.87
CA ARG A 170 17.69 6.22 12.71
C ARG A 170 17.75 4.71 12.45
N TYR A 171 18.36 4.27 11.33
CA TYR A 171 18.38 2.87 10.93
C TYR A 171 19.72 2.21 11.24
N LYS A 172 19.68 0.98 11.70
CA LYS A 172 20.87 0.14 11.91
C LYS A 172 21.35 -0.53 10.63
N VAL A 173 20.42 -0.82 9.72
CA VAL A 173 20.70 -1.46 8.43
C VAL A 173 19.97 -0.70 7.33
N ILE A 174 20.68 -0.37 6.26
CA ILE A 174 20.11 0.22 5.06
C ILE A 174 20.41 -0.71 3.89
N ILE A 175 19.36 -1.12 3.20
CA ILE A 175 19.44 -2.02 2.06
C ILE A 175 19.34 -1.17 0.78
N LEU A 176 20.34 -1.33 -0.07
CA LEU A 176 20.38 -0.70 -1.39
C LEU A 176 20.02 -1.74 -2.44
N PRO A 177 18.87 -1.63 -3.11
CA PRO A 177 18.56 -2.46 -4.27
C PRO A 177 19.58 -2.28 -5.40
N ASP A 178 19.76 -3.31 -6.24
CA ASP A 178 20.86 -3.39 -7.24
C ASP A 178 20.92 -2.23 -8.24
N VAL A 179 19.81 -1.57 -8.50
CA VAL A 179 19.74 -0.42 -9.40
C VAL A 179 20.41 0.83 -8.82
N ILE A 180 20.56 0.90 -7.51
CA ILE A 180 21.16 2.01 -6.78
C ILE A 180 22.68 1.80 -6.74
N ARG A 181 23.43 2.66 -7.42
CA ARG A 181 24.88 2.60 -7.54
C ARG A 181 25.53 3.88 -7.06
#